data_d00564a375ecf9f9ad3df10330e552de
#
_entry.id   d00564a375ecf9f9ad3df10330e552de
#
_cell.length_a   1.000
_cell.length_b   1.000
_cell.length_c   1.000
_cell.angle_alpha   90.00
_cell.angle_beta   90.00
_cell.angle_gamma   90.00
#
_symmetry.space_group_name_H-M   'P 1'
#
loop_
_entity.id
_entity.type
_entity.pdbx_description
1 polymer ?
#
loop_
_entity_poly.entity_id
_entity_poly.type
_entity_poly.pdbx_seq_one_letter_code
_entity_poly.pdbx_strand_id
1 'polypeptide(L)'
;GQKHKVELQRAQSLVDYLNTNTETLLVKNEMGSTSEVNFNRVKYQVIKLDGLVSLLDSALVEGGEEVPEGHYAEDNMKATVVPNRNKIFASIIQAVALSIANKTGENCDIALGIHSGDHSVYPDTRQEFRDADDAAFRLGNWEAERVNYWTPYLEGDKFTILQDGEILCAELGLDFDEVYKRTMTSYKPIHIYGGEGDS
;
A
#
# COMPACT_ATOMS: atom_id res chain seq x y z
N GLY A 1 2.63 16.95 -7.02
CA GLY A 1 3.10 15.72 -6.40
C GLY A 1 2.78 15.65 -4.92
N GLN A 2 3.08 14.52 -4.29
CA GLN A 2 2.99 14.42 -2.83
C GLN A 2 4.10 15.25 -2.17
N LYS A 3 3.77 15.84 -1.00
CA LYS A 3 4.68 16.67 -0.22
C LYS A 3 5.92 15.87 0.24
N HIS A 4 5.76 14.58 0.53
CA HIS A 4 6.81 13.69 1.03
C HIS A 4 7.31 12.71 -0.05
N LYS A 5 8.35 13.10 -0.78
CA LYS A 5 8.97 12.27 -1.84
C LYS A 5 9.73 11.05 -1.27
N VAL A 6 10.05 11.05 0.02
CA VAL A 6 10.77 9.96 0.68
C VAL A 6 10.00 8.63 0.63
N GLU A 7 8.67 8.64 0.59
CA GLU A 7 7.83 7.45 0.44
C GLU A 7 8.17 6.66 -0.83
N LEU A 8 8.40 7.35 -1.95
CA LEU A 8 8.78 6.71 -3.21
C LEU A 8 10.15 6.03 -3.11
N GLN A 9 11.10 6.68 -2.43
CA GLN A 9 12.44 6.12 -2.22
C GLN A 9 12.39 4.89 -1.31
N ARG A 10 11.56 4.93 -0.25
CA ARG A 10 11.35 3.80 0.65
C ARG A 10 10.71 2.63 -0.08
N ALA A 11 9.65 2.86 -0.85
CA ALA A 11 9.00 1.82 -1.64
C ALA A 11 9.97 1.17 -2.64
N GLN A 12 10.78 1.95 -3.36
CA GLN A 12 11.80 1.41 -4.25
C GLN A 12 12.83 0.58 -3.49
N SER A 13 13.36 1.10 -2.38
CA SER A 13 14.34 0.39 -1.54
C SER A 13 13.79 -0.94 -1.00
N LEU A 14 12.50 -0.98 -0.63
CA LEU A 14 11.85 -2.22 -0.19
C LEU A 14 11.75 -3.23 -1.34
N VAL A 15 11.30 -2.79 -2.51
CA VAL A 15 11.20 -3.67 -3.70
C VAL A 15 12.57 -4.23 -4.09
N ASP A 16 13.62 -3.41 -4.07
CA ASP A 16 14.98 -3.85 -4.38
C ASP A 16 15.48 -4.89 -3.37
N TYR A 17 15.21 -4.66 -2.07
CA TYR A 17 15.54 -5.61 -1.01
C TYR A 17 14.82 -6.94 -1.18
N LEU A 18 13.51 -6.93 -1.41
CA LEU A 18 12.72 -8.14 -1.64
C LEU A 18 13.24 -8.91 -2.86
N ASN A 19 13.43 -8.23 -3.99
CA ASN A 19 13.91 -8.85 -5.22
C ASN A 19 15.32 -9.46 -5.12
N THR A 20 16.13 -8.99 -4.15
CA THR A 20 17.47 -9.51 -3.92
C THR A 20 17.46 -10.72 -2.98
N ASN A 21 16.49 -10.80 -2.05
CA ASN A 21 16.53 -11.75 -0.96
C ASN A 21 15.43 -12.84 -1.02
N THR A 22 14.54 -12.82 -2.05
CA THR A 22 13.45 -13.80 -2.19
C THR A 22 13.43 -14.53 -3.54
N GLU A 23 14.59 -14.79 -4.15
CA GLU A 23 14.61 -15.43 -5.49
C GLU A 23 14.09 -16.87 -5.48
N THR A 24 14.31 -17.62 -4.39
CA THR A 24 13.82 -19.00 -4.26
C THR A 24 13.53 -19.32 -2.82
N LEU A 25 12.30 -19.74 -2.51
CA LEU A 25 11.92 -20.23 -1.20
C LEU A 25 11.69 -21.74 -1.22
N LEU A 26 12.16 -22.40 -0.17
CA LEU A 26 11.84 -23.79 0.12
C LEU A 26 10.59 -23.84 1.01
N VAL A 27 9.44 -24.07 0.40
CA VAL A 27 8.17 -24.20 1.13
C VAL A 27 7.94 -25.65 1.51
N LYS A 28 7.79 -25.94 2.82
CA LYS A 28 7.36 -27.25 3.30
C LYS A 28 5.83 -27.30 3.30
N ASN A 29 5.26 -28.28 2.63
CA ASN A 29 3.83 -28.56 2.71
C ASN A 29 3.49 -29.27 4.03
N GLU A 30 2.19 -29.39 4.35
CA GLU A 30 1.70 -30.05 5.58
C GLU A 30 2.14 -31.52 5.71
N MET A 31 2.56 -32.17 4.63
CA MET A 31 3.10 -33.53 4.61
C MET A 31 4.63 -33.59 4.68
N GLY A 32 5.31 -32.47 4.95
CA GLY A 32 6.76 -32.39 5.12
C GLY A 32 7.58 -32.46 3.83
N SER A 33 6.93 -32.48 2.66
CA SER A 33 7.61 -32.39 1.36
C SER A 33 8.02 -30.95 1.12
N THR A 34 9.26 -30.75 0.68
CA THR A 34 9.80 -29.45 0.32
C THR A 34 9.65 -29.20 -1.15
N SER A 35 9.03 -28.09 -1.54
CA SER A 35 8.98 -27.60 -2.92
C SER A 35 9.69 -26.27 -3.04
N GLU A 36 10.42 -26.09 -4.15
CA GLU A 36 10.98 -24.78 -4.50
C GLU A 36 9.87 -23.92 -5.09
N VAL A 37 9.64 -22.76 -4.49
CA VAL A 37 8.76 -21.73 -5.03
C VAL A 37 9.62 -20.58 -5.52
N ASN A 38 9.65 -20.39 -6.83
CA ASN A 38 10.29 -19.24 -7.44
C ASN A 38 9.35 -18.04 -7.39
N PHE A 39 9.75 -17.00 -6.67
CA PHE A 39 9.00 -15.76 -6.64
C PHE A 39 9.23 -14.96 -7.92
N ASN A 40 8.15 -14.53 -8.54
CA ASN A 40 8.25 -13.53 -9.59
C ASN A 40 8.75 -12.22 -8.98
N ARG A 41 9.67 -11.56 -9.67
CA ARG A 41 10.19 -10.28 -9.22
C ARG A 41 9.06 -9.26 -9.04
N VAL A 42 9.06 -8.56 -7.90
CA VAL A 42 8.17 -7.43 -7.66
C VAL A 42 8.53 -6.30 -8.62
N LYS A 43 7.54 -5.83 -9.39
CA LYS A 43 7.71 -4.68 -10.29
C LYS A 43 7.29 -3.40 -9.59
N TYR A 44 8.13 -2.38 -9.66
CA TYR A 44 7.84 -1.05 -9.13
C TYR A 44 7.49 -0.11 -10.27
N GLN A 45 6.35 0.57 -10.15
CA GLN A 45 5.89 1.54 -11.15
C GLN A 45 5.40 2.82 -10.49
N VAL A 46 5.91 3.96 -10.93
CA VAL A 46 5.42 5.29 -10.52
C VAL A 46 4.52 5.85 -11.60
N ILE A 47 3.31 6.21 -11.21
CA ILE A 47 2.34 6.90 -12.08
C ILE A 47 2.26 8.37 -11.64
N LYS A 48 2.51 9.29 -12.56
CA LYS A 48 2.44 10.73 -12.31
C LYS A 48 1.05 11.25 -12.60
N LEU A 49 0.46 11.95 -11.63
CA LEU A 49 -0.87 12.55 -11.72
C LEU A 49 -0.82 14.08 -11.57
N ASP A 50 0.25 14.71 -12.05
CA ASP A 50 0.56 16.12 -11.78
C ASP A 50 -0.60 17.07 -12.18
N GLY A 51 -1.24 16.83 -13.32
CA GLY A 51 -2.38 17.62 -13.77
C GLY A 51 -3.61 17.51 -12.88
N LEU A 52 -3.86 16.35 -12.28
CA LEU A 52 -4.96 16.16 -11.32
C LEU A 52 -4.60 16.78 -9.96
N VAL A 53 -3.38 16.51 -9.48
CA VAL A 53 -2.91 16.97 -8.15
C VAL A 53 -2.96 18.48 -8.04
N SER A 54 -2.67 19.23 -9.10
CA SER A 54 -2.74 20.69 -9.12
C SER A 54 -4.16 21.27 -8.92
N LEU A 55 -5.20 20.44 -9.03
CA LEU A 55 -6.60 20.81 -8.83
C LEU A 55 -7.14 20.41 -7.45
N LEU A 56 -6.34 19.70 -6.64
CA LEU A 56 -6.76 19.19 -5.34
C LEU A 56 -6.20 20.07 -4.21
N ASP A 57 -7.05 20.32 -3.22
CA ASP A 57 -6.71 21.06 -2.01
C ASP A 57 -6.59 20.10 -0.82
N SER A 58 -5.40 20.02 -0.22
CA SER A 58 -5.12 19.24 0.99
C SER A 58 -3.74 19.58 1.54
N ALA A 59 -3.55 19.47 2.85
CA ALA A 59 -2.26 19.62 3.51
C ALA A 59 -1.19 18.62 3.01
N LEU A 60 -1.58 17.49 2.42
CA LEU A 60 -0.67 16.47 1.87
C LEU A 60 -0.25 16.74 0.42
N VAL A 61 -0.82 17.73 -0.23
CA VAL A 61 -0.48 18.11 -1.62
C VAL A 61 0.64 19.15 -1.59
N GLU A 62 1.53 19.14 -2.59
CA GLU A 62 2.60 20.14 -2.73
C GLU A 62 2.00 21.55 -2.88
N GLY A 63 2.37 22.45 -1.99
CA GLY A 63 1.78 23.80 -1.89
C GLY A 63 0.58 23.90 -0.95
N GLY A 64 0.10 22.79 -0.37
CA GLY A 64 -0.93 22.81 0.67
C GLY A 64 -0.44 23.37 2.01
N GLU A 65 -1.38 23.59 2.94
CA GLU A 65 -1.12 24.06 4.29
C GLU A 65 -0.17 23.13 5.08
N GLU A 66 0.31 23.56 6.25
CA GLU A 66 1.09 22.69 7.12
C GLU A 66 0.27 21.50 7.59
N VAL A 67 0.91 20.32 7.62
CA VAL A 67 0.28 19.09 8.15
C VAL A 67 0.03 19.28 9.63
N PRO A 68 -1.23 19.19 10.11
CA PRO A 68 -1.55 19.39 11.52
C PRO A 68 -0.88 18.32 12.39
N GLU A 69 -0.60 18.68 13.64
CA GLU A 69 -0.16 17.75 14.67
C GLU A 69 -1.38 17.24 15.45
N GLY A 70 -1.36 15.96 15.83
CA GLY A 70 -2.44 15.38 16.63
C GLY A 70 -2.68 13.90 16.33
N HIS A 71 -3.63 13.33 17.05
CA HIS A 71 -4.09 11.97 16.85
C HIS A 71 -5.07 11.91 15.67
N TYR A 72 -5.06 10.82 14.89
CA TYR A 72 -5.93 10.62 13.73
C TYR A 72 -7.43 10.83 13.98
N ALA A 73 -7.89 10.70 15.21
CA ALA A 73 -9.29 10.91 15.58
C ALA A 73 -9.68 12.39 15.78
N GLU A 74 -8.73 13.33 15.69
CA GLU A 74 -9.00 14.75 15.89
C GLU A 74 -9.52 15.41 14.61
N ASP A 75 -10.44 16.38 14.77
CA ASP A 75 -11.08 17.07 13.64
C ASP A 75 -10.09 17.82 12.73
N ASN A 76 -8.98 18.29 13.29
CA ASN A 76 -7.92 18.96 12.54
C ASN A 76 -7.25 18.03 11.49
N MET A 77 -7.27 16.70 11.70
CA MET A 77 -6.71 15.73 10.77
C MET A 77 -7.50 15.64 9.46
N LYS A 78 -8.73 16.16 9.40
CA LYS A 78 -9.51 16.24 8.16
C LYS A 78 -8.81 17.08 7.08
N ALA A 79 -7.93 18.01 7.45
CA ALA A 79 -7.10 18.78 6.51
C ALA A 79 -6.12 17.90 5.73
N THR A 80 -5.80 16.69 6.20
CA THR A 80 -4.96 15.72 5.51
C THR A 80 -5.73 14.92 4.45
N VAL A 81 -7.05 15.02 4.41
CA VAL A 81 -7.86 14.30 3.42
C VAL A 81 -7.64 14.92 2.04
N VAL A 82 -7.08 14.13 1.14
CA VAL A 82 -7.04 14.47 -0.29
C VAL A 82 -8.36 14.00 -0.91
N PRO A 83 -9.20 14.90 -1.43
CA PRO A 83 -10.53 14.53 -1.93
C PRO A 83 -10.48 13.35 -2.90
N ASN A 84 -11.27 12.31 -2.63
CA ASN A 84 -11.44 11.13 -3.49
C ASN A 84 -10.14 10.36 -3.83
N ARG A 85 -9.06 10.53 -3.07
CA ARG A 85 -7.74 9.95 -3.37
C ARG A 85 -7.76 8.44 -3.52
N ASN A 86 -8.34 7.73 -2.55
CA ASN A 86 -8.36 6.26 -2.57
C ASN A 86 -9.22 5.72 -3.72
N LYS A 87 -10.33 6.40 -4.08
CA LYS A 87 -11.13 6.06 -5.26
C LYS A 87 -10.36 6.26 -6.57
N ILE A 88 -9.60 7.35 -6.69
CA ILE A 88 -8.75 7.62 -7.86
C ILE A 88 -7.70 6.51 -8.00
N PHE A 89 -7.03 6.16 -6.92
CA PHE A 89 -6.02 5.08 -6.92
C PHE A 89 -6.66 3.72 -7.22
N ALA A 90 -7.82 3.41 -6.62
CA ALA A 90 -8.57 2.20 -6.92
C ALA A 90 -8.94 2.12 -8.40
N SER A 91 -9.47 3.19 -8.99
CA SER A 91 -9.85 3.21 -10.41
C SER A 91 -8.66 2.97 -11.35
N ILE A 92 -7.49 3.52 -11.03
CA ILE A 92 -6.26 3.30 -11.80
C ILE A 92 -5.82 1.85 -11.70
N ILE A 93 -5.74 1.29 -10.47
CA ILE A 93 -5.27 -0.08 -10.28
C ILE A 93 -6.27 -1.11 -10.81
N GLN A 94 -7.59 -0.85 -10.73
CA GLN A 94 -8.64 -1.66 -11.35
C GLN A 94 -8.42 -1.78 -12.86
N ALA A 95 -8.16 -0.64 -13.53
CA ALA A 95 -7.92 -0.62 -14.98
C ALA A 95 -6.65 -1.42 -15.35
N VAL A 96 -5.58 -1.29 -14.55
CA VAL A 96 -4.34 -2.04 -14.75
C VAL A 96 -4.57 -3.53 -14.51
N ALA A 97 -5.22 -3.92 -13.41
CA ALA A 97 -5.49 -5.30 -13.04
C ALA A 97 -6.35 -6.00 -14.10
N LEU A 98 -7.43 -5.35 -14.55
CA LEU A 98 -8.29 -5.89 -15.60
C LEU A 98 -7.56 -6.04 -16.94
N SER A 99 -6.71 -5.07 -17.28
CA SER A 99 -5.88 -5.15 -18.49
C SER A 99 -4.89 -6.32 -18.42
N ILE A 100 -4.31 -6.60 -17.26
CA ILE A 100 -3.42 -7.75 -17.04
C ILE A 100 -4.24 -9.05 -17.14
N ALA A 101 -5.36 -9.15 -16.42
CA ALA A 101 -6.22 -10.32 -16.40
C ALA A 101 -6.69 -10.70 -17.82
N ASN A 102 -7.13 -9.71 -18.61
CA ASN A 102 -7.56 -9.94 -19.99
C ASN A 102 -6.42 -10.36 -20.93
N LYS A 103 -5.22 -9.85 -20.68
CA LYS A 103 -4.04 -10.19 -21.48
C LYS A 103 -3.51 -11.60 -21.17
N THR A 104 -3.54 -12.01 -19.90
CA THR A 104 -2.98 -13.29 -19.44
C THR A 104 -4.02 -14.42 -19.45
N GLY A 105 -5.30 -14.10 -19.36
CA GLY A 105 -6.38 -15.05 -19.14
C GLY A 105 -6.51 -15.52 -17.69
N GLU A 106 -5.71 -14.96 -16.76
CA GLU A 106 -5.66 -15.30 -15.34
C GLU A 106 -6.40 -14.25 -14.50
N ASN A 107 -6.79 -14.63 -13.29
CA ASN A 107 -7.33 -13.68 -12.32
C ASN A 107 -6.22 -12.77 -11.79
N CYS A 108 -6.61 -11.55 -11.38
CA CYS A 108 -5.68 -10.58 -10.82
C CYS A 108 -6.27 -10.02 -9.52
N ASP A 109 -5.52 -10.14 -8.42
CA ASP A 109 -5.92 -9.62 -7.12
C ASP A 109 -5.28 -8.24 -6.87
N ILE A 110 -6.09 -7.30 -6.38
CA ILE A 110 -5.66 -5.98 -5.93
C ILE A 110 -5.47 -6.02 -4.42
N ALA A 111 -4.23 -5.97 -3.96
CA ALA A 111 -3.93 -5.88 -2.53
C ALA A 111 -3.97 -4.43 -2.04
N LEU A 112 -4.71 -4.18 -0.95
CA LEU A 112 -4.79 -2.87 -0.32
C LEU A 112 -4.36 -2.96 1.15
N GLY A 113 -3.39 -2.13 1.54
CA GLY A 113 -2.88 -2.04 2.91
C GLY A 113 -3.70 -1.10 3.81
N ILE A 114 -5.03 -1.08 3.65
CA ILE A 114 -5.93 -0.31 4.50
C ILE A 114 -6.18 -1.04 5.83
N HIS A 115 -6.38 -0.28 6.91
CA HIS A 115 -6.59 -0.83 8.25
C HIS A 115 -7.59 0.00 9.07
N SER A 116 -8.10 -0.59 10.17
CA SER A 116 -9.17 0.01 10.99
C SER A 116 -8.82 1.39 11.58
N GLY A 117 -7.55 1.65 11.85
CA GLY A 117 -7.09 2.95 12.37
C GLY A 117 -7.38 4.14 11.46
N ASP A 118 -7.57 3.90 10.17
CA ASP A 118 -7.85 4.95 9.18
C ASP A 118 -9.36 5.24 9.04
N HIS A 119 -10.25 4.36 9.50
CA HIS A 119 -11.69 4.41 9.22
C HIS A 119 -12.40 5.64 9.77
N SER A 120 -11.89 6.25 10.84
CA SER A 120 -12.47 7.44 11.46
C SER A 120 -12.24 8.71 10.64
N VAL A 121 -11.08 8.80 9.98
CA VAL A 121 -10.67 9.98 9.20
C VAL A 121 -10.98 9.81 7.71
N TYR A 122 -10.78 8.61 7.19
CA TYR A 122 -10.90 8.30 5.76
C TYR A 122 -12.07 7.34 5.51
N PRO A 123 -13.30 7.85 5.26
CA PRO A 123 -14.47 6.99 5.00
C PRO A 123 -14.27 6.00 3.85
N ASP A 124 -13.42 6.34 2.89
CA ASP A 124 -13.09 5.51 1.72
C ASP A 124 -12.10 4.36 2.00
N THR A 125 -11.79 4.11 3.30
CA THR A 125 -11.07 2.92 3.75
C THR A 125 -11.98 1.85 4.37
N ARG A 126 -13.28 2.13 4.52
CA ARG A 126 -14.25 1.22 5.16
C ARG A 126 -14.74 0.14 4.20
N GLN A 127 -15.25 -0.97 4.77
CA GLN A 127 -15.80 -2.09 4.02
C GLN A 127 -16.94 -1.67 3.09
N GLU A 128 -17.87 -0.85 3.57
CA GLU A 128 -19.03 -0.42 2.78
C GLU A 128 -18.61 0.34 1.53
N PHE A 129 -17.55 1.14 1.64
CA PHE A 129 -17.00 1.84 0.48
C PHE A 129 -16.36 0.85 -0.50
N ARG A 130 -15.61 -0.14 0.01
CA ARG A 130 -14.99 -1.18 -0.83
C ARG A 130 -16.04 -1.97 -1.61
N ASP A 131 -17.11 -2.39 -0.94
CA ASP A 131 -18.21 -3.14 -1.56
C ASP A 131 -18.91 -2.32 -2.66
N ALA A 132 -19.17 -1.04 -2.39
CA ALA A 132 -19.78 -0.15 -3.38
C ALA A 132 -18.84 0.13 -4.58
N ASP A 133 -17.54 0.28 -4.33
CA ASP A 133 -16.53 0.48 -5.36
C ASP A 133 -16.38 -0.76 -6.25
N ASP A 134 -16.30 -1.96 -5.66
CA ASP A 134 -16.25 -3.23 -6.38
C ASP A 134 -17.53 -3.45 -7.21
N ALA A 135 -18.69 -3.19 -6.62
CA ALA A 135 -19.97 -3.29 -7.36
C ALA A 135 -20.02 -2.35 -8.56
N ALA A 136 -19.58 -1.09 -8.40
CA ALA A 136 -19.53 -0.13 -9.49
C ALA A 136 -18.54 -0.56 -10.58
N PHE A 137 -17.38 -1.08 -10.21
CA PHE A 137 -16.38 -1.60 -11.14
C PHE A 137 -16.94 -2.79 -11.95
N ARG A 138 -17.59 -3.76 -11.29
CA ARG A 138 -18.18 -4.95 -11.93
C ARG A 138 -19.33 -4.59 -12.87
N LEU A 139 -20.16 -3.61 -12.51
CA LEU A 139 -21.25 -3.16 -13.37
C LEU A 139 -20.76 -2.36 -14.59
N GLY A 140 -19.61 -1.72 -14.48
CA GLY A 140 -19.06 -0.83 -15.51
C GLY A 140 -18.09 -1.49 -16.48
N ASN A 141 -17.67 -2.73 -16.26
CA ASN A 141 -16.63 -3.35 -17.07
C ASN A 141 -16.95 -4.81 -17.43
N TRP A 142 -16.64 -5.20 -18.66
CA TRP A 142 -16.67 -6.58 -19.09
C TRP A 142 -15.54 -7.38 -18.41
N GLU A 143 -15.83 -8.63 -18.06
CA GLU A 143 -14.86 -9.56 -17.44
C GLU A 143 -14.27 -9.08 -16.10
N ALA A 144 -14.94 -8.15 -15.42
CA ALA A 144 -14.49 -7.59 -14.14
C ALA A 144 -14.44 -8.62 -13.00
N GLU A 145 -15.12 -9.75 -13.15
CA GLU A 145 -15.08 -10.90 -12.23
C GLU A 145 -13.69 -11.54 -12.13
N ARG A 146 -12.79 -11.24 -13.06
CA ARG A 146 -11.37 -11.67 -13.01
C ARG A 146 -10.52 -10.85 -12.06
N VAL A 147 -11.04 -9.72 -11.58
CA VAL A 147 -10.33 -8.84 -10.64
C VAL A 147 -11.00 -8.91 -9.27
N ASN A 148 -10.21 -9.18 -8.24
CA ASN A 148 -10.70 -9.24 -6.87
C ASN A 148 -9.90 -8.29 -5.98
N TYR A 149 -10.49 -7.92 -4.84
CA TYR A 149 -9.80 -7.19 -3.79
C TYR A 149 -9.33 -8.14 -2.68
N TRP A 150 -8.14 -7.88 -2.18
CA TRP A 150 -7.57 -8.51 -1.00
C TRP A 150 -7.16 -7.43 0.00
N THR A 151 -7.83 -7.41 1.15
CA THR A 151 -7.66 -6.39 2.19
C THR A 151 -7.40 -7.07 3.53
N PRO A 152 -6.20 -7.68 3.71
CA PRO A 152 -5.92 -8.57 4.85
C PRO A 152 -6.00 -7.89 6.21
N TYR A 153 -5.85 -6.56 6.27
CA TYR A 153 -5.78 -5.81 7.52
C TYR A 153 -6.96 -4.87 7.75
N LEU A 154 -8.06 -5.04 7.01
CA LEU A 154 -9.21 -4.14 7.07
C LEU A 154 -9.73 -3.94 8.49
N GLU A 155 -9.83 -5.02 9.27
CA GLU A 155 -10.22 -5.00 10.69
C GLU A 155 -9.03 -4.95 11.66
N GLY A 156 -7.81 -5.00 11.15
CA GLY A 156 -6.57 -4.94 11.92
C GLY A 156 -6.11 -3.52 12.22
N ASP A 157 -5.00 -3.42 12.90
CA ASP A 157 -4.32 -2.18 13.20
C ASP A 157 -2.82 -2.28 12.85
N LYS A 158 -2.06 -1.22 13.12
CA LYS A 158 -0.60 -1.21 12.86
C LYS A 158 0.15 -2.27 13.67
N PHE A 159 -0.34 -2.64 14.84
CA PHE A 159 0.26 -3.69 15.65
C PHE A 159 0.09 -5.05 14.99
N THR A 160 -1.13 -5.37 14.53
CA THR A 160 -1.44 -6.59 13.76
C THR A 160 -0.56 -6.70 12.52
N ILE A 161 -0.41 -5.60 11.76
CA ILE A 161 0.44 -5.56 10.57
C ILE A 161 1.91 -5.87 10.89
N LEU A 162 2.43 -5.33 12.01
CA LEU A 162 3.81 -5.56 12.41
C LEU A 162 4.05 -6.99 12.88
N GLN A 163 3.12 -7.56 13.65
CA GLN A 163 3.20 -8.96 14.09
C GLN A 163 3.19 -9.93 12.90
N ASP A 164 2.26 -9.73 11.97
CA ASP A 164 2.16 -10.55 10.77
C ASP A 164 3.40 -10.38 9.88
N GLY A 165 3.89 -9.15 9.75
CA GLY A 165 5.13 -8.85 9.04
C GLY A 165 6.35 -9.56 9.61
N GLU A 166 6.47 -9.68 10.94
CA GLU A 166 7.54 -10.44 11.59
C GLU A 166 7.46 -11.93 11.27
N ILE A 167 6.25 -12.51 11.34
CA ILE A 167 5.98 -13.91 11.00
C ILE A 167 6.32 -14.17 9.53
N LEU A 168 5.81 -13.36 8.62
CA LEU A 168 6.05 -13.49 7.18
C LEU A 168 7.54 -13.34 6.84
N CYS A 169 8.25 -12.41 7.46
CA CYS A 169 9.70 -12.27 7.27
C CYS A 169 10.44 -13.53 7.70
N ALA A 170 10.07 -14.13 8.84
CA ALA A 170 10.67 -15.38 9.30
C ALA A 170 10.40 -16.54 8.32
N GLU A 171 9.17 -16.68 7.82
CA GLU A 171 8.80 -17.69 6.83
C GLU A 171 9.54 -17.53 5.49
N LEU A 172 9.76 -16.28 5.08
CA LEU A 172 10.44 -15.92 3.84
C LEU A 172 11.98 -15.87 3.96
N GLY A 173 12.53 -16.10 5.17
CA GLY A 173 13.96 -15.98 5.42
C GLY A 173 14.50 -14.55 5.31
N LEU A 174 13.63 -13.55 5.50
CA LEU A 174 13.96 -12.13 5.46
C LEU A 174 14.29 -11.62 6.87
N ASP A 175 15.14 -10.61 6.94
CA ASP A 175 15.37 -9.84 8.16
C ASP A 175 14.25 -8.81 8.34
N PHE A 176 13.47 -8.92 9.41
CA PHE A 176 12.36 -8.03 9.70
C PHE A 176 12.80 -6.58 9.90
N ASP A 177 13.91 -6.34 10.59
CA ASP A 177 14.44 -4.99 10.83
C ASP A 177 14.85 -4.33 9.50
N GLU A 178 15.41 -5.12 8.57
CA GLU A 178 15.75 -4.65 7.23
C GLU A 178 14.50 -4.30 6.41
N VAL A 179 13.40 -5.06 6.55
CA VAL A 179 12.11 -4.73 5.94
C VAL A 179 11.52 -3.49 6.59
N TYR A 180 11.44 -3.47 7.94
CA TYR A 180 10.79 -2.40 8.69
C TYR A 180 11.43 -1.02 8.48
N LYS A 181 12.76 -0.93 8.52
CA LYS A 181 13.47 0.35 8.29
C LYS A 181 13.25 0.94 6.88
N ARG A 182 12.74 0.15 5.93
CA ARG A 182 12.38 0.60 4.58
C ARG A 182 10.92 1.04 4.48
N THR A 183 10.14 0.93 5.55
CA THR A 183 8.77 1.45 5.62
C THR A 183 8.74 2.88 6.18
N MET A 184 7.61 3.56 6.01
CA MET A 184 7.34 4.86 6.61
C MET A 184 5.85 5.02 6.84
N THR A 185 5.46 5.37 8.06
CA THR A 185 4.05 5.48 8.46
C THR A 185 3.66 6.86 9.00
N SER A 186 4.61 7.81 9.10
CA SER A 186 4.36 9.15 9.66
C SER A 186 4.39 10.22 8.58
N TYR A 187 3.42 11.14 8.63
CA TYR A 187 3.43 12.36 7.81
C TYR A 187 4.48 13.39 8.26
N LYS A 188 4.95 13.30 9.52
CA LYS A 188 6.08 14.06 10.07
C LYS A 188 7.08 13.09 10.71
N PRO A 189 7.94 12.43 9.92
CA PRO A 189 8.92 11.50 10.47
C PRO A 189 9.90 12.25 11.36
N ILE A 190 10.05 11.78 12.61
CA ILE A 190 11.08 12.27 13.53
C ILE A 190 12.26 11.30 13.41
N HIS A 191 13.43 11.80 13.09
CA HIS A 191 14.67 11.03 13.14
C HIS A 191 15.06 10.81 14.61
N ILE A 192 14.67 9.66 15.20
CA ILE A 192 14.95 9.32 16.60
C ILE A 192 16.38 8.80 16.78
N TYR A 193 17.06 8.42 15.71
CA TYR A 193 18.44 7.95 15.78
C TYR A 193 19.37 8.99 15.15
N GLY A 194 20.15 9.64 16.04
CA GLY A 194 21.29 10.45 15.65
C GLY A 194 22.33 9.58 14.95
N GLY A 195 22.35 9.62 13.63
CA GLY A 195 23.50 9.33 12.81
C GLY A 195 24.02 10.70 12.38
N GLU A 196 25.22 11.05 12.82
CA GLU A 196 25.95 12.22 12.37
C GLU A 196 26.12 12.20 10.85
N GLY A 197 25.94 13.37 10.21
CA GLY A 197 26.39 13.61 8.83
C GLY A 197 25.25 13.71 7.81
N ASP A 198 24.75 14.94 7.53
CA ASP A 198 25.32 15.71 6.44
C ASP A 198 24.73 17.13 6.44
N SER A 199 25.66 18.06 6.48
CA SER A 199 25.53 19.49 6.25
C SER A 199 25.07 19.81 4.82
#